data_45da1a362a09da7beef326f292c1d066
#
_entry.id   45da1a362a09da7beef326f292c1d066
#
_cell.length_a   1.000
_cell.length_b   1.000
_cell.length_c   1.000
_cell.angle_alpha   90.00
_cell.angle_beta   90.00
_cell.angle_gamma   90.00
#
_symmetry.space_group_name_H-M   'P 1'
#
loop_
_entity.id
_entity.type
_entity.pdbx_description
1 polymer ?
#
loop_
_entity_poly.entity_id
_entity_poly.type
_entity_poly.pdbx_seq_one_letter_code
_entity_poly.pdbx_strand_id
1 'polypeptide(L)'
;PSHIIPLKEDLTLDPADYYGLNETIVIANPNAPTGIALPRTAIEGILKANPNHVVIVDEAYVDFGGESCVPLIDRYENLLVVQTFSKSRQLAGARLGLAMGNAKLIADLNRVKFSLNPYNINRLTLKAGQAALEDTAYFDRTRAAIVDTRAWTKQQLEQRGFAVLDSR
;
A
#
# COMPACT_ATOMS: atom_id res chain seq x y z
N PRO A 1 4.83 -22.46 4.15
CA PRO A 1 5.80 -21.97 3.16
C PRO A 1 5.13 -20.89 2.33
N SER A 2 5.88 -19.82 1.99
CA SER A 2 5.41 -18.76 1.09
C SER A 2 5.92 -19.04 -0.34
N HIS A 3 5.07 -18.85 -1.33
CA HIS A 3 5.46 -18.83 -2.73
C HIS A 3 5.91 -17.40 -3.08
N ILE A 4 7.16 -17.24 -3.53
CA ILE A 4 7.72 -15.94 -3.92
C ILE A 4 7.72 -15.86 -5.44
N ILE A 5 7.04 -14.85 -5.99
CA ILE A 5 7.04 -14.53 -7.40
C ILE A 5 8.07 -13.40 -7.61
N PRO A 6 9.17 -13.66 -8.35
CA PRO A 6 10.20 -12.65 -8.55
C PRO A 6 9.71 -11.53 -9.48
N LEU A 7 10.27 -10.35 -9.34
CA LEU A 7 10.11 -9.27 -10.31
C LEU A 7 10.81 -9.64 -11.63
N LYS A 8 10.40 -9.03 -12.73
CA LYS A 8 11.09 -9.13 -14.02
C LYS A 8 12.50 -8.47 -13.95
N GLU A 9 13.31 -8.68 -14.98
CA GLU A 9 14.66 -8.08 -15.07
C GLU A 9 14.66 -6.56 -15.00
N ASP A 10 13.59 -5.92 -15.49
CA ASP A 10 13.36 -4.48 -15.40
C ASP A 10 12.77 -4.03 -14.06
N LEU A 11 12.69 -4.92 -13.09
CA LEU A 11 12.14 -4.73 -11.74
C LEU A 11 10.63 -4.44 -11.71
N THR A 12 9.92 -4.71 -12.79
CA THR A 12 8.46 -4.63 -12.83
C THR A 12 7.81 -5.93 -12.34
N LEU A 13 6.56 -5.83 -11.89
CA LEU A 13 5.70 -6.95 -11.56
C LEU A 13 4.79 -7.24 -12.75
N ASP A 14 4.67 -8.52 -13.16
CA ASP A 14 3.68 -8.92 -14.16
C ASP A 14 2.37 -9.33 -13.47
N PRO A 15 1.26 -8.64 -13.68
CA PRO A 15 -0.02 -9.03 -13.11
C PRO A 15 -0.46 -10.45 -13.50
N ALA A 16 -0.05 -10.94 -14.68
CA ALA A 16 -0.43 -12.27 -15.16
C ALA A 16 0.14 -13.40 -14.31
N ASP A 17 1.29 -13.20 -13.68
CA ASP A 17 1.92 -14.17 -12.78
C ASP A 17 1.08 -14.44 -11.51
N TYR A 18 0.09 -13.57 -11.24
CA TYR A 18 -0.81 -13.64 -10.08
C TYR A 18 -2.20 -14.17 -10.42
N TYR A 19 -2.47 -14.57 -11.67
CA TYR A 19 -3.80 -15.02 -12.06
C TYR A 19 -4.02 -16.50 -11.70
N GLY A 20 -5.12 -16.78 -11.00
CA GLY A 20 -5.56 -18.14 -10.69
C GLY A 20 -4.65 -18.92 -9.74
N LEU A 21 -3.91 -18.24 -8.87
CA LEU A 21 -2.95 -18.89 -7.97
C LEU A 21 -3.58 -19.79 -6.91
N ASN A 22 -4.88 -19.60 -6.58
CA ASN A 22 -5.57 -20.30 -5.50
C ASN A 22 -4.86 -20.18 -4.13
N GLU A 23 -4.24 -19.04 -3.87
CA GLU A 23 -3.50 -18.70 -2.66
C GLU A 23 -3.84 -17.28 -2.22
N THR A 24 -3.58 -16.94 -0.95
CA THR A 24 -3.60 -15.54 -0.51
C THR A 24 -2.44 -14.80 -1.15
N ILE A 25 -2.74 -13.69 -1.81
CA ILE A 25 -1.78 -12.86 -2.54
C ILE A 25 -1.44 -11.62 -1.70
N VAL A 26 -0.15 -11.27 -1.64
CA VAL A 26 0.32 -10.02 -1.00
C VAL A 26 1.16 -9.25 -2.01
N ILE A 27 0.76 -8.01 -2.31
CA ILE A 27 1.43 -7.13 -3.27
C ILE A 27 1.66 -5.77 -2.62
N ALA A 28 2.91 -5.30 -2.59
CA ALA A 28 3.23 -3.91 -2.26
C ALA A 28 3.02 -3.02 -3.51
N ASN A 29 2.13 -2.04 -3.42
CA ASN A 29 1.84 -1.14 -4.53
C ASN A 29 1.61 0.32 -4.07
N PRO A 30 2.57 1.24 -4.30
CA PRO A 30 3.87 1.08 -4.98
C PRO A 30 4.80 0.08 -4.34
N ASN A 31 5.61 -0.62 -5.16
CA ASN A 31 6.53 -1.63 -4.67
C ASN A 31 7.69 -1.01 -3.88
N ALA A 32 8.09 -1.63 -2.79
CA ALA A 32 9.30 -1.29 -2.06
C ALA A 32 10.35 -2.41 -2.25
N PRO A 33 11.61 -2.09 -2.68
CA PRO A 33 12.25 -0.78 -2.69
C PRO A 33 12.20 -0.03 -4.03
N THR A 34 11.60 -0.57 -5.10
CA THR A 34 11.71 0.00 -6.45
C THR A 34 10.91 1.28 -6.66
N GLY A 35 9.84 1.46 -5.89
CA GLY A 35 8.88 2.56 -6.05
C GLY A 35 7.97 2.43 -7.27
N ILE A 36 8.15 1.39 -8.09
CA ILE A 36 7.31 1.16 -9.28
C ILE A 36 5.90 0.77 -8.84
N ALA A 37 4.90 1.38 -9.46
CA ALA A 37 3.51 1.12 -9.15
C ALA A 37 2.78 0.46 -10.33
N LEU A 38 1.92 -0.50 -10.02
CA LEU A 38 0.91 -1.01 -10.93
C LEU A 38 -0.28 -0.03 -10.97
N PRO A 39 -0.93 0.16 -12.12
CA PRO A 39 -2.19 0.86 -12.18
C PRO A 39 -3.28 0.04 -11.46
N ARG A 40 -4.27 0.72 -10.89
CA ARG A 40 -5.39 0.08 -10.18
C ARG A 40 -6.13 -0.96 -11.04
N THR A 41 -6.19 -0.76 -12.36
CA THR A 41 -6.79 -1.71 -13.31
C THR A 41 -6.06 -3.05 -13.36
N ALA A 42 -4.74 -3.07 -13.17
CA ALA A 42 -3.96 -4.30 -13.10
C ALA A 42 -4.26 -5.08 -11.81
N ILE A 43 -4.35 -4.38 -10.67
CA ILE A 43 -4.78 -4.98 -9.39
C ILE A 43 -6.22 -5.51 -9.52
N GLU A 44 -7.11 -4.77 -10.18
CA GLU A 44 -8.49 -5.25 -10.45
C GLU A 44 -8.50 -6.55 -11.26
N GLY A 45 -7.59 -6.71 -12.23
CA GLY A 45 -7.41 -7.95 -12.98
C GLY A 45 -7.03 -9.13 -12.07
N ILE A 46 -6.10 -8.92 -11.13
CA ILE A 46 -5.68 -9.93 -10.16
C ILE A 46 -6.86 -10.33 -9.24
N LEU A 47 -7.63 -9.36 -8.75
CA LEU A 47 -8.82 -9.60 -7.93
C LEU A 47 -9.85 -10.48 -8.66
N LYS A 48 -10.15 -10.17 -9.92
CA LYS A 48 -11.08 -10.93 -10.75
C LYS A 48 -10.62 -12.37 -11.01
N ALA A 49 -9.32 -12.56 -11.20
CA ALA A 49 -8.71 -13.86 -11.45
C ALA A 49 -8.62 -14.75 -10.20
N ASN A 50 -8.80 -14.19 -9.00
CA ASN A 50 -8.69 -14.91 -7.72
C ASN A 50 -9.90 -14.65 -6.80
N PRO A 51 -11.13 -14.89 -7.23
CA PRO A 51 -12.34 -14.45 -6.50
C PRO A 51 -12.52 -15.09 -5.12
N ASN A 52 -11.92 -16.25 -4.90
CA ASN A 52 -12.06 -17.04 -3.66
C ASN A 52 -10.86 -16.87 -2.70
N HIS A 53 -9.88 -16.05 -3.04
CA HIS A 53 -8.66 -15.86 -2.27
C HIS A 53 -8.42 -14.38 -2.00
N VAL A 54 -7.98 -14.06 -0.77
CA VAL A 54 -7.73 -12.68 -0.38
C VAL A 54 -6.52 -12.13 -1.12
N VAL A 55 -6.67 -10.95 -1.68
CA VAL A 55 -5.59 -10.14 -2.25
C VAL A 55 -5.33 -8.97 -1.32
N ILE A 56 -4.16 -8.96 -0.71
CA ILE A 56 -3.70 -7.91 0.20
C ILE A 56 -2.84 -6.94 -0.62
N VAL A 57 -3.26 -5.69 -0.68
CA VAL A 57 -2.50 -4.61 -1.33
C VAL A 57 -1.90 -3.72 -0.24
N ASP A 58 -0.58 -3.77 -0.10
CA ASP A 58 0.15 -2.90 0.81
C ASP A 58 0.42 -1.55 0.12
N GLU A 59 -0.33 -0.56 0.54
CA GLU A 59 -0.29 0.81 0.04
C GLU A 59 0.55 1.75 0.93
N ALA A 60 1.60 1.26 1.56
CA ALA A 60 2.43 2.06 2.46
C ALA A 60 2.98 3.35 1.81
N TYR A 61 3.15 3.36 0.49
CA TYR A 61 3.70 4.48 -0.28
C TYR A 61 2.71 5.10 -1.27
N VAL A 62 1.45 4.72 -1.25
CA VAL A 62 0.44 5.15 -2.25
C VAL A 62 0.26 6.67 -2.32
N ASP A 63 0.38 7.35 -1.19
CA ASP A 63 0.20 8.81 -1.09
C ASP A 63 1.20 9.63 -1.91
N PHE A 64 2.32 9.03 -2.32
CA PHE A 64 3.38 9.71 -3.07
C PHE A 64 3.21 9.66 -4.59
N GLY A 65 2.10 9.14 -5.09
CA GLY A 65 1.77 9.15 -6.52
C GLY A 65 1.26 7.81 -7.05
N GLY A 66 0.94 6.85 -6.19
CA GLY A 66 0.22 5.63 -6.54
C GLY A 66 -1.29 5.86 -6.70
N GLU A 67 -1.98 4.89 -7.29
CA GLU A 67 -3.44 4.84 -7.36
C GLU A 67 -3.96 3.89 -6.28
N SER A 68 -4.67 4.43 -5.28
CA SER A 68 -5.26 3.59 -4.22
C SER A 68 -6.33 2.63 -4.75
N CYS A 69 -6.31 1.41 -4.24
CA CYS A 69 -7.31 0.37 -4.50
C CYS A 69 -8.55 0.48 -3.60
N VAL A 70 -8.57 1.43 -2.65
CA VAL A 70 -9.73 1.65 -1.75
C VAL A 70 -11.07 1.76 -2.51
N PRO A 71 -11.17 2.45 -3.68
CA PRO A 71 -12.43 2.50 -4.43
C PRO A 71 -12.93 1.14 -4.98
N LEU A 72 -12.12 0.10 -4.92
CA LEU A 72 -12.51 -1.24 -5.36
C LEU A 72 -13.15 -2.09 -4.24
N ILE A 73 -13.07 -1.66 -2.99
CA ILE A 73 -13.53 -2.44 -1.81
C ILE A 73 -15.02 -2.79 -1.91
N ASP A 74 -15.86 -1.88 -2.39
CA ASP A 74 -17.30 -2.10 -2.53
C ASP A 74 -17.64 -3.10 -3.65
N ARG A 75 -16.70 -3.40 -4.54
CA ARG A 75 -16.88 -4.28 -5.70
C ARG A 75 -16.24 -5.66 -5.54
N TYR A 76 -15.23 -5.78 -4.67
CA TYR A 76 -14.40 -6.98 -4.50
C TYR A 76 -14.29 -7.37 -3.02
N GLU A 77 -15.06 -8.39 -2.62
CA GLU A 77 -15.05 -8.89 -1.23
C GLU A 77 -13.71 -9.48 -0.81
N ASN A 78 -12.88 -9.89 -1.78
CA ASN A 78 -11.56 -10.48 -1.56
C ASN A 78 -10.42 -9.45 -1.50
N LEU A 79 -10.71 -8.13 -1.53
CA LEU A 79 -9.69 -7.09 -1.41
C LEU A 79 -9.48 -6.67 0.04
N LEU A 80 -8.20 -6.66 0.47
CA LEU A 80 -7.75 -6.01 1.68
C LEU A 80 -6.68 -4.96 1.33
N VAL A 81 -6.96 -3.70 1.59
CA VAL A 81 -5.99 -2.61 1.45
C VAL A 81 -5.38 -2.31 2.81
N VAL A 82 -4.04 -2.23 2.87
CA VAL A 82 -3.30 -1.89 4.09
C VAL A 82 -2.55 -0.59 3.87
N GLN A 83 -2.68 0.35 4.80
CA GLN A 83 -1.97 1.63 4.78
C GLN A 83 -1.29 1.91 6.13
N THR A 84 -0.32 2.80 6.14
CA THR A 84 0.46 3.14 7.33
C THR A 84 0.54 4.64 7.56
N PHE A 85 0.59 5.04 8.81
CA PHE A 85 0.93 6.40 9.23
C PHE A 85 2.45 6.65 9.26
N SER A 86 3.25 5.60 9.06
CA SER A 86 4.72 5.68 9.21
C SER A 86 5.42 6.47 8.11
N LYS A 87 4.79 6.67 6.95
CA LYS A 87 5.41 7.27 5.77
C LYS A 87 4.87 8.69 5.54
N SER A 88 3.84 8.87 4.74
CA SER A 88 3.28 10.16 4.36
C SER A 88 2.76 10.98 5.55
N ARG A 89 2.25 10.33 6.59
CA ARG A 89 1.77 10.96 7.84
C ARG A 89 2.85 11.20 8.88
N GLN A 90 4.12 10.79 8.63
CA GLN A 90 5.30 11.06 9.46
C GLN A 90 5.20 10.55 10.91
N LEU A 91 4.36 9.54 11.17
CA LEU A 91 4.13 8.95 12.49
C LEU A 91 4.77 7.56 12.66
N ALA A 92 5.99 7.37 12.14
CA ALA A 92 6.67 6.07 12.20
C ALA A 92 6.82 5.54 13.65
N GLY A 93 7.12 6.43 14.60
CA GLY A 93 7.25 6.07 16.03
C GLY A 93 5.94 5.70 16.71
N ALA A 94 4.78 6.11 16.17
CA ALA A 94 3.47 5.81 16.73
C ALA A 94 3.02 4.36 16.49
N ARG A 95 3.65 3.62 15.56
CA ARG A 95 3.33 2.25 15.20
C ARG A 95 1.86 2.05 14.82
N LEU A 96 1.30 2.97 14.03
CA LEU A 96 -0.09 2.99 13.61
C LEU A 96 -0.22 2.67 12.12
N GLY A 97 -1.13 1.78 11.81
CA GLY A 97 -1.58 1.44 10.46
C GLY A 97 -3.07 1.15 10.46
N LEU A 98 -3.62 0.98 9.28
CA LEU A 98 -5.03 0.64 9.10
C LEU A 98 -5.19 -0.38 7.97
N ALA A 99 -6.25 -1.17 8.06
CA ALA A 99 -6.68 -2.09 7.03
C ALA A 99 -8.13 -1.77 6.64
N MET A 100 -8.41 -1.79 5.36
CA MET A 100 -9.71 -1.49 4.76
C MET A 100 -10.12 -2.63 3.84
N GLY A 101 -11.35 -3.10 3.97
CA GLY A 101 -11.86 -4.21 3.18
C GLY A 101 -13.34 -4.44 3.44
N ASN A 102 -13.90 -5.49 2.83
CA ASN A 102 -15.27 -5.90 3.08
C ASN A 102 -15.52 -6.13 4.58
N ALA A 103 -16.70 -5.80 5.08
CA ALA A 103 -17.06 -5.88 6.51
C ALA A 103 -16.84 -7.28 7.10
N LYS A 104 -17.09 -8.35 6.33
CA LYS A 104 -16.86 -9.73 6.76
C LYS A 104 -15.38 -10.02 6.99
N LEU A 105 -14.52 -9.61 6.03
CA LEU A 105 -13.07 -9.77 6.13
C LEU A 105 -12.50 -8.98 7.33
N ILE A 106 -12.96 -7.75 7.54
CA ILE A 106 -12.56 -6.93 8.70
C ILE A 106 -13.05 -7.55 10.02
N ALA A 107 -14.25 -8.16 10.05
CA ALA A 107 -14.74 -8.86 11.23
C ALA A 107 -13.85 -10.07 11.58
N ASP A 108 -13.41 -10.84 10.60
CA ASP A 108 -12.52 -11.98 10.79
C ASP A 108 -11.13 -11.53 11.30
N LEU A 109 -10.56 -10.46 10.75
CA LEU A 109 -9.33 -9.84 11.23
C LEU A 109 -9.46 -9.39 12.69
N ASN A 110 -10.59 -8.78 13.07
CA ASN A 110 -10.83 -8.37 14.45
C ASN A 110 -10.91 -9.57 15.40
N ARG A 111 -11.52 -10.69 14.99
CA ARG A 111 -11.53 -11.93 15.80
C ARG A 111 -10.11 -12.40 16.09
N VAL A 112 -9.25 -12.45 15.07
CA VAL A 112 -7.84 -12.83 15.22
C VAL A 112 -7.10 -11.83 16.11
N LYS A 113 -7.28 -10.53 15.88
CA LYS A 113 -6.68 -9.46 16.69
C LYS A 113 -7.04 -9.60 18.16
N PHE A 114 -8.34 -9.76 18.48
CA PHE A 114 -8.79 -9.87 19.87
C PHE A 114 -8.31 -11.17 20.55
N SER A 115 -8.04 -12.22 19.77
CA SER A 115 -7.49 -13.46 20.29
C SER A 115 -5.98 -13.38 20.57
N LEU A 116 -5.23 -12.60 19.78
CA LEU A 116 -3.76 -12.53 19.85
C LEU A 116 -3.26 -11.32 20.64
N ASN A 117 -3.77 -10.13 20.37
CA ASN A 117 -3.34 -8.88 20.99
C ASN A 117 -4.44 -7.81 20.95
N PRO A 118 -5.40 -7.81 21.88
CA PRO A 118 -6.52 -6.86 21.88
C PRO A 118 -6.12 -5.42 22.23
N TYR A 119 -4.97 -5.21 22.88
CA TYR A 119 -4.53 -3.92 23.44
C TYR A 119 -3.33 -3.31 22.71
N ASN A 120 -3.19 -3.59 21.42
CA ASN A 120 -2.00 -3.22 20.63
C ASN A 120 -1.86 -1.71 20.35
N ILE A 121 -2.92 -0.91 20.42
CA ILE A 121 -2.89 0.53 20.14
C ILE A 121 -3.28 1.31 21.40
N ASN A 122 -2.39 2.16 21.88
CA ASN A 122 -2.64 3.01 23.02
C ASN A 122 -3.45 4.27 22.64
N ARG A 123 -4.03 4.92 23.65
CA ARG A 123 -4.93 6.07 23.47
C ARG A 123 -4.22 7.28 22.85
N LEU A 124 -2.96 7.53 23.19
CA LEU A 124 -2.18 8.65 22.64
C LEU A 124 -1.92 8.45 21.17
N THR A 125 -1.53 7.25 20.76
CA THR A 125 -1.36 6.86 19.35
C THR A 125 -2.64 7.07 18.54
N LEU A 126 -3.80 6.67 19.07
CA LEU A 126 -5.09 6.90 18.40
C LEU A 126 -5.40 8.39 18.23
N LYS A 127 -5.14 9.21 19.25
CA LYS A 127 -5.33 10.66 19.17
C LYS A 127 -4.37 11.32 18.19
N ALA A 128 -3.11 10.90 18.17
CA ALA A 128 -2.13 11.39 17.17
C ALA A 128 -2.54 11.01 15.74
N GLY A 129 -3.02 9.77 15.54
CA GLY A 129 -3.53 9.32 14.24
C GLY A 129 -4.76 10.13 13.77
N GLN A 130 -5.71 10.39 14.68
CA GLN A 130 -6.87 11.24 14.39
C GLN A 130 -6.43 12.63 13.95
N ALA A 131 -5.57 13.29 14.72
CA ALA A 131 -5.06 14.63 14.41
C ALA A 131 -4.32 14.66 13.06
N ALA A 132 -3.53 13.61 12.75
CA ALA A 132 -2.84 13.51 11.47
C ALA A 132 -3.77 13.31 10.26
N LEU A 133 -4.97 12.75 10.46
CA LEU A 133 -6.00 12.64 9.42
C LEU A 133 -6.73 13.98 9.22
N GLU A 134 -6.96 14.72 10.30
CA GLU A 134 -7.67 16.00 10.29
C GLU A 134 -6.81 17.15 9.71
N ASP A 135 -5.48 17.11 9.90
CA ASP A 135 -4.55 18.12 9.37
C ASP A 135 -4.19 17.86 7.90
N THR A 136 -5.17 18.04 7.02
CA THR A 136 -5.00 17.85 5.58
C THR A 136 -4.05 18.87 4.97
N ALA A 137 -4.02 20.10 5.48
CA ALA A 137 -3.15 21.15 4.96
C ALA A 137 -1.66 20.84 5.18
N TYR A 138 -1.30 20.34 6.35
CA TYR A 138 0.07 19.88 6.62
C TYR A 138 0.43 18.68 5.76
N PHE A 139 -0.46 17.69 5.70
CA PHE A 139 -0.27 16.49 4.89
C PHE A 139 -0.03 16.83 3.42
N ASP A 140 -0.89 17.64 2.80
CA ASP A 140 -0.76 17.98 1.38
C ASP A 140 0.52 18.77 1.09
N ARG A 141 0.90 19.71 1.95
CA ARG A 141 2.16 20.46 1.81
C ARG A 141 3.39 19.56 1.88
N THR A 142 3.46 18.68 2.88
CA THR A 142 4.63 17.82 3.07
C THR A 142 4.71 16.74 1.99
N ARG A 143 3.57 16.17 1.60
CA ARG A 143 3.48 15.23 0.47
C ARG A 143 3.95 15.87 -0.83
N ALA A 144 3.47 17.05 -1.16
CA ALA A 144 3.87 17.79 -2.36
C ALA A 144 5.38 18.04 -2.37
N ALA A 145 5.96 18.50 -1.26
CA ALA A 145 7.40 18.73 -1.14
C ALA A 145 8.23 17.45 -1.41
N ILE A 146 7.77 16.28 -0.97
CA ILE A 146 8.45 14.99 -1.23
C ILE A 146 8.35 14.64 -2.73
N VAL A 147 7.17 14.78 -3.34
CA VAL A 147 6.95 14.47 -4.76
C VAL A 147 7.80 15.38 -5.64
N ASP A 148 7.83 16.68 -5.36
CA ASP A 148 8.63 17.68 -6.10
C ASP A 148 10.13 17.41 -5.95
N THR A 149 10.59 17.10 -4.73
CA THR A 149 12.00 16.77 -4.47
C THR A 149 12.40 15.48 -5.19
N ARG A 150 11.54 14.46 -5.24
CA ARG A 150 11.77 13.23 -6.00
C ARG A 150 11.94 13.55 -7.49
N ALA A 151 11.04 14.32 -8.08
CA ALA A 151 11.10 14.69 -9.50
C ALA A 151 12.40 15.44 -9.82
N TRP A 152 12.78 16.41 -8.99
CA TRP A 152 14.04 17.14 -9.13
C TRP A 152 15.25 16.21 -8.98
N THR A 153 15.26 15.33 -7.98
CA THR A 153 16.37 14.40 -7.75
C THR A 153 16.54 13.44 -8.92
N LYS A 154 15.44 12.88 -9.43
CA LYS A 154 15.46 12.02 -10.63
C LYS A 154 16.11 12.74 -11.80
N GLN A 155 15.65 13.95 -12.12
CA GLN A 155 16.21 14.76 -13.21
C GLN A 155 17.70 15.02 -13.02
N GLN A 156 18.15 15.37 -11.79
CA GLN A 156 19.56 15.63 -11.51
C GLN A 156 20.45 14.39 -11.66
N LEU A 157 19.95 13.22 -11.31
CA LEU A 157 20.66 11.96 -11.46
C LEU A 157 20.76 11.54 -12.93
N GLU A 158 19.66 11.65 -13.69
CA GLU A 158 19.61 11.33 -15.12
C GLU A 158 20.58 12.23 -15.92
N GLN A 159 20.66 13.53 -15.62
CA GLN A 159 21.63 14.46 -16.22
C GLN A 159 23.09 14.07 -15.95
N ARG A 160 23.34 13.29 -14.90
CA ARG A 160 24.66 12.75 -14.55
C ARG A 160 24.91 11.35 -15.11
N GLY A 161 24.01 10.83 -15.94
CA GLY A 161 24.15 9.53 -16.61
C GLY A 161 23.69 8.33 -15.77
N PHE A 162 22.98 8.53 -14.66
CA PHE A 162 22.35 7.43 -13.90
C PHE A 162 21.03 6.99 -14.55
N ALA A 163 20.80 5.69 -14.62
CA ALA A 163 19.47 5.14 -14.89
C ALA A 163 18.66 5.17 -13.60
N VAL A 164 17.52 5.85 -13.60
CA VAL A 164 16.66 6.04 -12.42
C VAL A 164 15.29 5.42 -12.67
N LEU A 165 14.84 4.55 -11.75
CA LEU A 165 13.52 3.94 -11.83
C LEU A 165 12.40 5.01 -11.74
N ASP A 166 11.27 4.73 -12.40
CA ASP A 166 10.10 5.60 -12.35
C ASP A 166 9.29 5.34 -11.08
N SER A 167 9.84 5.79 -9.94
CA SER A 167 9.23 5.60 -8.61
C SER A 167 8.05 6.54 -8.37
N ARG A 168 7.06 6.04 -7.60
CA ARG A 168 5.87 6.78 -7.18
C ARG A 168 5.89 7.06 -5.69
#